data_f0a20dd66e6258faca94202d035579f4
#
_entry.id   f0a20dd66e6258faca94202d035579f4
#
_cell.length_a   1.000
_cell.length_b   1.000
_cell.length_c   1.000
_cell.angle_alpha   90.00
_cell.angle_beta   90.00
_cell.angle_gamma   90.00
#
_symmetry.space_group_name_H-M   'P 1'
#
loop_
_entity.id
_entity.type
_entity.pdbx_description
1 polymer ?
#
loop_
_entity_poly.entity_id
_entity_poly.type
_entity_poly.pdbx_seq_one_letter_code
_entity_poly.pdbx_strand_id
1 'polypeptide(L)'
;ETGFNLPQFLNVVYGNISMKTGIRVEKIILPVELSDHYCGPRFGRDGLRVRAKVFNRPLICSAIKPMGLTEVELAKMASDYAEGGLDLIKDDHGLNDLPFSKFKERVARCTEAIHTANAKTGHNALYFPCMVVPSERFLEYAYFAKEAGAGGFLAVPGLTGFDSMRLLADQNDLDLPILFHPAFLGNYYISNEMGFSKYAFFGQLARLAGADASIFPNFGGRFSFSKEECEEIVLGCSAQMGNIQTIFPAAAGGLTFQDMPEMRAVYDRDVIFIMGGGLHRESPDLVANCRKLREMLEEN
;
A
#
# COMPACT_ATOMS: atom_id res chain seq x y z
N GLU A 1 -12.66 -16.88 22.94
CA GLU A 1 -11.33 -16.84 23.57
C GLU A 1 -10.41 -15.76 23.00
N THR A 2 -10.60 -15.36 21.71
CA THR A 2 -9.79 -14.31 21.08
C THR A 2 -10.19 -12.90 21.51
N GLY A 3 -11.36 -12.70 22.14
CA GLY A 3 -11.99 -11.39 22.16
C GLY A 3 -12.21 -10.89 20.73
N PHE A 4 -12.49 -9.61 20.57
CA PHE A 4 -12.72 -8.99 19.25
C PHE A 4 -11.58 -8.02 18.92
N ASN A 5 -10.35 -8.30 19.30
CA ASN A 5 -9.20 -7.47 18.99
C ASN A 5 -8.16 -8.24 18.18
N LEU A 6 -7.55 -7.57 17.22
CA LEU A 6 -6.58 -8.15 16.31
C LEU A 6 -5.30 -8.65 17.02
N PRO A 7 -4.71 -7.95 17.99
CA PRO A 7 -3.53 -8.46 18.72
C PRO A 7 -3.79 -9.81 19.40
N GLN A 8 -4.93 -9.95 20.09
CA GLN A 8 -5.26 -11.21 20.75
C GLN A 8 -5.56 -12.33 19.75
N PHE A 9 -6.23 -12.00 18.65
CA PHE A 9 -6.43 -12.95 17.55
C PHE A 9 -5.10 -13.48 17.03
N LEU A 10 -4.14 -12.61 16.72
CA LEU A 10 -2.82 -13.00 16.25
C LEU A 10 -2.05 -13.82 17.28
N ASN A 11 -2.17 -13.47 18.57
CA ASN A 11 -1.55 -14.21 19.68
C ASN A 11 -2.11 -15.64 19.78
N VAL A 12 -3.41 -15.82 19.58
CA VAL A 12 -4.03 -17.15 19.57
C VAL A 12 -3.65 -17.97 18.35
N VAL A 13 -3.64 -17.34 17.15
CA VAL A 13 -3.36 -18.03 15.88
C VAL A 13 -1.89 -18.38 15.72
N TYR A 14 -0.99 -17.47 16.06
CA TYR A 14 0.45 -17.62 15.79
C TYR A 14 1.35 -16.99 16.87
N GLY A 15 0.90 -16.88 18.12
CA GLY A 15 1.70 -16.38 19.25
C GLY A 15 2.88 -17.27 19.58
N ASN A 16 2.81 -18.03 20.67
CA ASN A 16 3.88 -18.93 21.09
C ASN A 16 4.26 -19.98 20.05
N ILE A 17 3.31 -20.41 19.22
CA ILE A 17 3.55 -21.41 18.18
C ILE A 17 4.52 -20.89 17.09
N SER A 18 4.65 -19.59 16.94
CA SER A 18 5.60 -18.95 16.03
C SER A 18 7.07 -19.27 16.33
N MET A 19 7.36 -19.71 17.55
CA MET A 19 8.71 -20.14 17.98
C MET A 19 9.03 -21.58 17.60
N LYS A 20 8.09 -22.31 16.98
CA LYS A 20 8.31 -23.68 16.50
C LYS A 20 8.55 -23.69 14.99
N THR A 21 9.46 -24.55 14.56
CA THR A 21 9.71 -24.81 13.14
C THR A 21 8.62 -25.70 12.55
N GLY A 22 8.42 -25.63 11.23
CA GLY A 22 7.51 -26.51 10.52
C GLY A 22 6.02 -26.20 10.71
N ILE A 23 5.68 -24.99 11.18
CA ILE A 23 4.29 -24.57 11.35
C ILE A 23 4.04 -23.31 10.51
N ARG A 24 3.06 -23.40 9.59
CA ARG A 24 2.69 -22.34 8.70
C ARG A 24 1.17 -22.14 8.68
N VAL A 25 0.74 -20.90 8.75
CA VAL A 25 -0.68 -20.52 8.61
C VAL A 25 -0.99 -20.36 7.12
N GLU A 26 -1.70 -21.33 6.56
CA GLU A 26 -2.03 -21.32 5.11
C GLU A 26 -3.23 -20.43 4.81
N LYS A 27 -4.28 -20.50 5.64
CA LYS A 27 -5.51 -19.72 5.48
C LYS A 27 -6.11 -19.37 6.83
N ILE A 28 -6.79 -18.25 6.88
CA ILE A 28 -7.60 -17.79 8.01
C ILE A 28 -9.08 -17.97 7.61
N ILE A 29 -9.79 -18.84 8.33
CA ILE A 29 -11.22 -19.04 8.16
C ILE A 29 -11.91 -18.54 9.41
N LEU A 30 -12.62 -17.43 9.30
CA LEU A 30 -13.33 -16.81 10.42
C LEU A 30 -14.80 -17.24 10.41
N PRO A 31 -15.36 -17.63 11.57
CA PRO A 31 -16.80 -17.68 11.70
C PRO A 31 -17.40 -16.28 11.53
N VAL A 32 -18.64 -16.22 11.06
CA VAL A 32 -19.34 -14.95 10.76
C VAL A 32 -19.37 -14.03 11.97
N GLU A 33 -19.64 -14.60 13.15
CA GLU A 33 -19.70 -13.88 14.41
C GLU A 33 -18.36 -13.17 14.75
N LEU A 34 -17.25 -13.69 14.32
CA LEU A 34 -15.94 -13.07 14.53
C LEU A 34 -15.62 -12.07 13.41
N SER A 35 -15.92 -12.41 12.15
CA SER A 35 -15.65 -11.51 11.01
C SER A 35 -16.41 -10.20 11.13
N ASP A 36 -17.63 -10.22 11.65
CA ASP A 36 -18.49 -9.04 11.79
C ASP A 36 -17.98 -8.02 12.83
N HIS A 37 -17.02 -8.42 13.67
CA HIS A 37 -16.38 -7.52 14.64
C HIS A 37 -15.14 -6.80 14.12
N TYR A 38 -14.65 -7.19 12.94
CA TYR A 38 -13.56 -6.49 12.28
C TYR A 38 -14.11 -5.54 11.22
N CYS A 39 -13.80 -4.26 11.33
CA CYS A 39 -14.18 -3.29 10.31
C CYS A 39 -13.53 -3.61 8.95
N GLY A 40 -12.32 -4.15 8.98
CA GLY A 40 -11.57 -4.43 7.77
C GLY A 40 -11.20 -3.15 6.98
N PRO A 41 -11.02 -3.26 5.66
CA PRO A 41 -10.75 -2.13 4.79
C PRO A 41 -11.93 -1.16 4.79
N ARG A 42 -11.67 0.12 4.97
CA ARG A 42 -12.73 1.14 4.95
C ARG A 42 -13.28 1.37 3.55
N PHE A 43 -12.41 1.38 2.56
CA PHE A 43 -12.76 1.65 1.16
C PHE A 43 -12.75 0.37 0.32
N GLY A 44 -11.84 -0.53 0.63
CA GLY A 44 -11.59 -1.70 -0.19
C GLY A 44 -11.14 -1.31 -1.60
N ARG A 45 -11.19 -2.26 -2.51
CA ARG A 45 -10.82 -2.05 -3.91
C ARG A 45 -11.73 -1.04 -4.60
N ASP A 46 -13.04 -1.21 -4.47
CA ASP A 46 -14.01 -0.38 -5.17
C ASP A 46 -14.03 1.06 -4.66
N GLY A 47 -13.95 1.26 -3.34
CA GLY A 47 -13.85 2.58 -2.74
C GLY A 47 -12.57 3.32 -3.11
N LEU A 48 -11.43 2.61 -3.21
CA LEU A 48 -10.18 3.21 -3.68
C LEU A 48 -10.26 3.62 -5.16
N ARG A 49 -10.95 2.83 -6.02
CA ARG A 49 -11.25 3.25 -7.41
C ARG A 49 -12.07 4.52 -7.47
N VAL A 50 -13.10 4.63 -6.65
CA VAL A 50 -13.93 5.84 -6.55
C VAL A 50 -13.08 7.04 -6.12
N ARG A 51 -12.22 6.87 -5.11
CA ARG A 51 -11.32 7.93 -4.63
C ARG A 51 -10.32 8.35 -5.70
N ALA A 52 -9.71 7.41 -6.42
CA ALA A 52 -8.77 7.69 -7.51
C ALA A 52 -9.44 8.13 -8.82
N LYS A 53 -10.76 7.92 -8.97
CA LYS A 53 -11.54 8.14 -10.20
C LYS A 53 -11.04 7.32 -11.40
N VAL A 54 -10.60 6.08 -11.15
CA VAL A 54 -10.06 5.17 -12.18
C VAL A 54 -10.79 3.83 -12.12
N PHE A 55 -11.49 3.47 -13.19
CA PHE A 55 -12.39 2.30 -13.20
C PHE A 55 -12.00 1.21 -14.21
N ASN A 56 -11.34 1.58 -15.31
CA ASN A 56 -11.19 0.70 -16.48
C ASN A 56 -9.77 0.18 -16.70
N ARG A 57 -8.80 0.53 -15.88
CA ARG A 57 -7.41 0.12 -15.96
C ARG A 57 -6.81 -0.15 -14.57
N PRO A 58 -5.61 -0.75 -14.49
CA PRO A 58 -4.82 -0.79 -13.27
C PRO A 58 -4.57 0.62 -12.72
N LEU A 59 -4.45 0.73 -11.39
CA LEU A 59 -3.95 1.94 -10.76
C LEU A 59 -2.43 2.02 -10.89
N ILE A 60 -1.90 3.23 -11.00
CA ILE A 60 -0.47 3.49 -11.14
C ILE A 60 0.02 4.23 -9.91
N CYS A 61 1.09 3.72 -9.30
CA CYS A 61 1.69 4.31 -8.12
C CYS A 61 3.19 4.49 -8.28
N SER A 62 3.74 5.54 -7.65
CA SER A 62 5.19 5.65 -7.44
C SER A 62 5.51 6.18 -6.05
N ALA A 63 6.78 6.01 -5.65
CA ALA A 63 7.29 6.53 -4.38
C ALA A 63 8.21 7.73 -4.61
N ILE A 64 8.03 8.78 -3.82
CA ILE A 64 8.99 9.89 -3.79
C ILE A 64 10.26 9.46 -3.04
N LYS A 65 11.39 9.54 -3.73
CA LYS A 65 12.73 9.11 -3.29
C LYS A 65 13.82 9.61 -4.25
N PRO A 66 15.12 9.57 -3.96
CA PRO A 66 15.76 8.83 -2.86
C PRO A 66 15.68 9.53 -1.50
N MET A 67 16.16 8.83 -0.49
CA MET A 67 16.43 9.42 0.83
C MET A 67 17.51 10.50 0.71
N GLY A 68 17.40 11.54 1.55
CA GLY A 68 18.34 12.66 1.56
C GLY A 68 17.87 13.89 0.79
N LEU A 69 16.80 13.79 0.01
CA LEU A 69 16.15 14.93 -0.62
C LEU A 69 15.42 15.79 0.41
N THR A 70 15.42 17.09 0.19
CA THR A 70 14.64 18.05 0.97
C THR A 70 13.15 17.92 0.67
N GLU A 71 12.30 18.43 1.54
CA GLU A 71 10.84 18.46 1.32
C GLU A 71 10.45 19.26 0.07
N VAL A 72 11.26 20.22 -0.37
CA VAL A 72 11.03 20.99 -1.61
C VAL A 72 11.29 20.11 -2.84
N GLU A 73 12.38 19.35 -2.85
CA GLU A 73 12.72 18.42 -3.93
C GLU A 73 11.72 17.28 -4.02
N LEU A 74 11.29 16.74 -2.87
CA LEU A 74 10.26 15.70 -2.81
C LEU A 74 8.91 16.21 -3.31
N ALA A 75 8.51 17.45 -2.96
CA ALA A 75 7.28 18.06 -3.44
C ALA A 75 7.32 18.32 -4.95
N LYS A 76 8.49 18.74 -5.49
CA LYS A 76 8.67 18.88 -6.96
C LYS A 76 8.46 17.54 -7.66
N MET A 77 9.05 16.46 -7.15
CA MET A 77 8.89 15.11 -7.69
C MET A 77 7.43 14.65 -7.62
N ALA A 78 6.75 14.92 -6.50
CA ALA A 78 5.33 14.60 -6.34
C ALA A 78 4.45 15.36 -7.35
N SER A 79 4.77 16.64 -7.61
CA SER A 79 4.13 17.43 -8.67
C SER A 79 4.33 16.79 -10.05
N ASP A 80 5.58 16.39 -10.39
CA ASP A 80 5.89 15.78 -11.68
C ASP A 80 5.13 14.47 -11.89
N TYR A 81 5.03 13.63 -10.85
CA TYR A 81 4.22 12.42 -10.87
C TYR A 81 2.74 12.72 -11.13
N ALA A 82 2.18 13.70 -10.43
CA ALA A 82 0.78 14.09 -10.58
C ALA A 82 0.51 14.71 -11.96
N GLU A 83 1.40 15.59 -12.47
CA GLU A 83 1.30 16.17 -13.82
C GLU A 83 1.40 15.10 -14.91
N GLY A 84 2.20 14.07 -14.70
CA GLY A 84 2.31 12.92 -15.59
C GLY A 84 1.14 11.92 -15.49
N GLY A 85 0.22 12.12 -14.53
CA GLY A 85 -1.02 11.35 -14.42
C GLY A 85 -0.90 10.05 -13.65
N LEU A 86 0.03 9.94 -12.68
CA LEU A 86 -0.03 8.85 -11.70
C LEU A 86 -1.26 9.02 -10.80
N ASP A 87 -1.85 7.90 -10.39
CA ASP A 87 -3.05 7.88 -9.55
C ASP A 87 -2.72 7.99 -8.07
N LEU A 88 -1.67 7.28 -7.64
CA LEU A 88 -1.21 7.24 -6.26
C LEU A 88 0.26 7.65 -6.19
N ILE A 89 0.57 8.53 -5.25
CA ILE A 89 1.92 8.99 -4.96
C ILE A 89 2.17 8.75 -3.48
N LYS A 90 3.16 7.96 -3.15
CA LYS A 90 3.44 7.62 -1.75
C LYS A 90 4.83 8.04 -1.33
N ASP A 91 5.02 8.26 -0.04
CA ASP A 91 6.36 8.31 0.54
C ASP A 91 7.13 7.01 0.29
N ASP A 92 8.44 7.06 0.22
CA ASP A 92 9.25 5.87 0.48
C ASP A 92 9.01 5.41 1.92
N HIS A 93 9.04 4.09 2.16
CA HIS A 93 8.83 3.53 3.50
C HIS A 93 9.89 3.97 4.53
N GLY A 94 11.01 4.50 4.08
CA GLY A 94 12.05 5.10 4.91
C GLY A 94 11.85 6.60 5.21
N LEU A 95 10.92 7.27 4.53
CA LEU A 95 10.59 8.68 4.82
C LEU A 95 9.63 8.77 6.01
N ASN A 96 10.14 9.27 7.13
CA ASN A 96 9.38 9.54 8.35
C ASN A 96 9.69 10.96 8.85
N ASP A 97 9.80 11.21 10.14
CA ASP A 97 10.19 12.52 10.67
C ASP A 97 11.72 12.66 10.74
N LEU A 98 12.34 12.99 9.61
CA LEU A 98 13.80 13.02 9.45
C LEU A 98 14.39 14.43 9.65
N PRO A 99 15.66 14.57 10.07
CA PRO A 99 16.29 15.87 10.26
C PRO A 99 16.30 16.75 8.99
N PHE A 100 16.44 16.14 7.81
CA PHE A 100 16.51 16.82 6.52
C PHE A 100 15.17 16.87 5.78
N SER A 101 14.13 16.21 6.31
CA SER A 101 12.77 16.22 5.75
C SER A 101 11.77 15.93 6.87
N LYS A 102 11.29 16.98 7.52
CA LYS A 102 10.32 16.89 8.60
C LYS A 102 8.98 16.42 8.06
N PHE A 103 8.33 15.50 8.79
CA PHE A 103 7.07 14.91 8.37
C PHE A 103 6.02 15.98 8.00
N LYS A 104 5.73 16.89 8.93
CA LYS A 104 4.68 17.90 8.73
C LYS A 104 4.97 18.84 7.55
N GLU A 105 6.22 19.26 7.38
CA GLU A 105 6.63 20.13 6.28
C GLU A 105 6.54 19.38 4.94
N ARG A 106 7.05 18.15 4.87
CA ARG A 106 6.97 17.33 3.67
C ARG A 106 5.51 17.07 3.28
N VAL A 107 4.67 16.64 4.22
CA VAL A 107 3.27 16.33 3.95
C VAL A 107 2.53 17.55 3.41
N ALA A 108 2.66 18.69 4.05
CA ALA A 108 2.03 19.92 3.60
C ALA A 108 2.49 20.31 2.17
N ARG A 109 3.81 20.31 1.92
CA ARG A 109 4.36 20.70 0.61
C ARG A 109 4.01 19.72 -0.51
N CYS A 110 4.10 18.41 -0.25
CA CYS A 110 3.76 17.40 -1.25
C CYS A 110 2.26 17.45 -1.59
N THR A 111 1.41 17.60 -0.60
CA THR A 111 -0.05 17.71 -0.80
C THR A 111 -0.40 18.95 -1.62
N GLU A 112 0.15 20.12 -1.28
CA GLU A 112 -0.07 21.36 -2.02
C GLU A 112 0.41 21.25 -3.48
N ALA A 113 1.59 20.66 -3.70
CA ALA A 113 2.16 20.46 -5.03
C ALA A 113 1.28 19.53 -5.89
N ILE A 114 0.80 18.41 -5.33
CA ILE A 114 -0.10 17.48 -6.02
C ILE A 114 -1.46 18.14 -6.29
N HIS A 115 -2.02 18.89 -5.35
CA HIS A 115 -3.27 19.63 -5.54
C HIS A 115 -3.17 20.62 -6.69
N THR A 116 -2.07 21.38 -6.75
CA THR A 116 -1.78 22.33 -7.83
C THR A 116 -1.67 21.61 -9.18
N ALA A 117 -0.95 20.48 -9.24
CA ALA A 117 -0.82 19.68 -10.44
C ALA A 117 -2.17 19.11 -10.90
N ASN A 118 -2.97 18.57 -9.98
CA ASN A 118 -4.32 18.09 -10.25
C ASN A 118 -5.23 19.18 -10.84
N ALA A 119 -5.21 20.37 -10.22
CA ALA A 119 -6.00 21.52 -10.71
C ALA A 119 -5.59 21.96 -12.13
N LYS A 120 -4.29 21.88 -12.45
CA LYS A 120 -3.73 22.24 -13.76
C LYS A 120 -4.07 21.22 -14.85
N THR A 121 -4.07 19.93 -14.52
CA THR A 121 -4.16 18.83 -15.50
C THR A 121 -5.54 18.18 -15.58
N GLY A 122 -6.38 18.36 -14.56
CA GLY A 122 -7.63 17.62 -14.39
C GLY A 122 -7.44 16.19 -13.89
N HIS A 123 -6.21 15.76 -13.55
CA HIS A 123 -5.94 14.48 -12.92
C HIS A 123 -6.41 14.45 -11.45
N ASN A 124 -6.37 13.29 -10.82
CA ASN A 124 -6.81 13.11 -9.43
C ASN A 124 -5.81 12.25 -8.64
N ALA A 125 -4.53 12.65 -8.67
CA ALA A 125 -3.48 11.97 -7.92
C ALA A 125 -3.71 12.11 -6.41
N LEU A 126 -3.52 11.01 -5.67
CA LEU A 126 -3.68 10.93 -4.22
C LEU A 126 -2.32 10.72 -3.55
N TYR A 127 -2.03 11.48 -2.49
CA TYR A 127 -0.77 11.36 -1.74
C TYR A 127 -0.91 10.51 -0.47
N PHE A 128 0.05 9.61 -0.24
CA PHE A 128 0.09 8.67 0.88
C PHE A 128 1.37 8.86 1.72
N PRO A 129 1.37 9.71 2.74
CA PRO A 129 2.52 9.85 3.66
C PRO A 129 2.77 8.59 4.46
N CYS A 130 4.06 8.34 4.78
CA CYS A 130 4.50 7.18 5.55
C CYS A 130 4.25 7.39 7.04
N MET A 131 3.51 6.47 7.67
CA MET A 131 3.11 6.51 9.07
C MET A 131 4.09 5.78 10.01
N VAL A 132 5.38 5.79 9.71
CA VAL A 132 6.43 5.30 10.62
C VAL A 132 6.81 6.44 11.56
N VAL A 133 6.01 6.64 12.58
CA VAL A 133 6.15 7.73 13.57
C VAL A 133 6.05 7.15 14.99
N PRO A 134 6.55 7.87 16.02
CA PRO A 134 6.42 7.40 17.41
C PRO A 134 4.97 7.10 17.80
N SER A 135 4.74 6.01 18.51
CA SER A 135 3.41 5.52 18.85
C SER A 135 2.57 6.51 19.63
N GLU A 136 3.19 7.28 20.53
CA GLU A 136 2.52 8.32 21.34
C GLU A 136 2.03 9.52 20.52
N ARG A 137 2.54 9.69 19.29
CA ARG A 137 2.16 10.76 18.37
C ARG A 137 1.44 10.26 17.13
N PHE A 138 1.14 8.98 17.05
CA PHE A 138 0.65 8.34 15.84
C PHE A 138 -0.64 8.98 15.29
N LEU A 139 -1.64 9.16 16.14
CA LEU A 139 -2.88 9.82 15.74
C LEU A 139 -2.70 11.32 15.46
N GLU A 140 -1.85 12.03 16.21
CA GLU A 140 -1.53 13.42 15.92
C GLU A 140 -1.05 13.61 14.47
N TYR A 141 -0.14 12.73 14.03
CA TYR A 141 0.40 12.78 12.68
C TYR A 141 -0.63 12.37 11.62
N ALA A 142 -1.50 11.41 11.94
CA ALA A 142 -2.57 10.99 11.04
C ALA A 142 -3.59 12.12 10.81
N TYR A 143 -4.03 12.78 11.87
CA TYR A 143 -4.94 13.93 11.75
C TYR A 143 -4.29 15.10 11.02
N PHE A 144 -3.04 15.40 11.32
CA PHE A 144 -2.29 16.44 10.58
C PHE A 144 -2.25 16.12 9.08
N ALA A 145 -1.93 14.88 8.70
CA ALA A 145 -1.87 14.48 7.30
C ALA A 145 -3.23 14.64 6.61
N LYS A 146 -4.32 14.25 7.28
CA LYS A 146 -5.68 14.46 6.79
C LYS A 146 -5.98 15.95 6.59
N GLU A 147 -5.73 16.77 7.58
CA GLU A 147 -5.99 18.23 7.54
C GLU A 147 -5.16 18.92 6.46
N ALA A 148 -3.93 18.45 6.22
CA ALA A 148 -3.10 18.90 5.11
C ALA A 148 -3.63 18.46 3.73
N GLY A 149 -4.62 17.56 3.65
CA GLY A 149 -5.24 17.08 2.42
C GLY A 149 -4.57 15.82 1.83
N ALA A 150 -3.91 15.00 2.65
CA ALA A 150 -3.41 13.69 2.20
C ALA A 150 -4.54 12.83 1.65
N GLY A 151 -4.25 12.03 0.62
CA GLY A 151 -5.21 11.15 -0.03
C GLY A 151 -5.35 9.76 0.62
N GLY A 152 -4.44 9.41 1.53
CA GLY A 152 -4.41 8.13 2.25
C GLY A 152 -3.20 8.03 3.16
N PHE A 153 -2.92 6.84 3.68
CA PHE A 153 -1.77 6.53 4.54
C PHE A 153 -0.94 5.38 3.98
N LEU A 154 0.39 5.48 4.04
CA LEU A 154 1.29 4.34 3.88
C LEU A 154 1.58 3.77 5.27
N ALA A 155 0.96 2.64 5.62
CA ALA A 155 1.20 1.96 6.89
C ALA A 155 2.30 0.91 6.76
N VAL A 156 3.18 0.82 7.77
CA VAL A 156 4.30 -0.13 7.82
C VAL A 156 4.20 -0.92 9.14
N PRO A 157 3.24 -1.84 9.26
CA PRO A 157 2.92 -2.48 10.55
C PRO A 157 4.05 -3.35 11.11
N GLY A 158 5.05 -3.71 10.32
CA GLY A 158 6.28 -4.33 10.85
C GLY A 158 7.05 -3.44 11.81
N LEU A 159 6.90 -2.13 11.70
CA LEU A 159 7.57 -1.14 12.54
C LEU A 159 6.63 -0.50 13.57
N THR A 160 5.34 -0.42 13.28
CA THR A 160 4.36 0.27 14.13
C THR A 160 3.32 -0.65 14.76
N GLY A 161 3.27 -1.93 14.34
CA GLY A 161 2.28 -2.92 14.76
C GLY A 161 1.03 -2.95 13.86
N PHE A 162 0.46 -4.13 13.68
CA PHE A 162 -0.80 -4.32 12.94
C PHE A 162 -1.99 -3.60 13.60
N ASP A 163 -1.97 -3.49 14.93
CA ASP A 163 -3.03 -2.79 15.65
C ASP A 163 -3.01 -1.27 15.41
N SER A 164 -1.84 -0.69 15.21
CA SER A 164 -1.74 0.72 14.79
C SER A 164 -2.34 0.97 13.41
N MET A 165 -2.16 0.03 12.48
CA MET A 165 -2.80 0.12 11.16
C MET A 165 -4.32 -0.04 11.27
N ARG A 166 -4.80 -1.00 12.07
CA ARG A 166 -6.23 -1.18 12.37
C ARG A 166 -6.81 0.09 13.01
N LEU A 167 -6.06 0.70 13.94
CA LEU A 167 -6.50 1.95 14.58
C LEU A 167 -6.78 3.06 13.56
N LEU A 168 -5.94 3.23 12.52
CA LEU A 168 -6.20 4.18 11.44
C LEU A 168 -7.49 3.84 10.68
N ALA A 169 -7.70 2.56 10.35
CA ALA A 169 -8.88 2.11 9.63
C ALA A 169 -10.18 2.31 10.43
N ASP A 170 -10.12 2.11 11.75
CA ASP A 170 -11.28 2.21 12.64
C ASP A 170 -11.66 3.66 12.99
N GLN A 171 -10.76 4.64 12.79
CA GLN A 171 -11.08 6.06 13.03
C GLN A 171 -12.03 6.58 11.93
N ASN A 172 -13.31 6.70 12.25
CA ASN A 172 -14.34 7.13 11.31
C ASN A 172 -14.10 8.52 10.73
N ASP A 173 -13.52 9.40 11.51
CA ASP A 173 -13.25 10.79 11.15
C ASP A 173 -11.95 10.97 10.37
N LEU A 174 -11.04 10.00 10.33
CA LEU A 174 -9.89 10.04 9.41
C LEU A 174 -10.33 9.86 7.95
N ASP A 175 -11.18 8.87 7.67
CA ASP A 175 -11.77 8.61 6.35
C ASP A 175 -10.77 8.64 5.18
N LEU A 176 -9.62 7.96 5.36
CA LEU A 176 -8.54 7.87 4.37
C LEU A 176 -8.13 6.41 4.14
N PRO A 177 -7.90 6.01 2.88
CA PRO A 177 -7.47 4.65 2.53
C PRO A 177 -6.04 4.35 3.00
N ILE A 178 -5.76 3.06 3.20
CA ILE A 178 -4.50 2.57 3.74
C ILE A 178 -3.79 1.66 2.73
N LEU A 179 -2.55 2.01 2.37
CA LEU A 179 -1.59 1.15 1.68
C LEU A 179 -0.75 0.41 2.73
N PHE A 180 -0.87 -0.91 2.79
CA PHE A 180 0.00 -1.76 3.61
C PHE A 180 1.36 -1.98 2.95
N HIS A 181 2.46 -1.77 3.69
CA HIS A 181 3.83 -2.02 3.23
C HIS A 181 4.51 -3.08 4.10
N PRO A 182 5.12 -4.14 3.51
CA PRO A 182 5.63 -5.31 4.23
C PRO A 182 7.05 -5.15 4.80
N ALA A 183 7.61 -3.95 4.85
CA ALA A 183 8.94 -3.75 5.42
C ALA A 183 9.02 -4.28 6.87
N PHE A 184 10.14 -4.91 7.22
CA PHE A 184 10.44 -5.56 8.50
C PHE A 184 9.65 -6.85 8.78
N LEU A 185 8.74 -7.26 7.90
CA LEU A 185 7.88 -8.43 8.11
C LEU A 185 8.34 -9.69 7.35
N GLY A 186 9.48 -9.64 6.65
CA GLY A 186 9.96 -10.74 5.80
C GLY A 186 9.99 -12.09 6.51
N ASN A 187 10.40 -12.13 7.78
CA ASN A 187 10.48 -13.36 8.57
C ASN A 187 9.14 -14.08 8.74
N TYR A 188 8.01 -13.41 8.53
CA TYR A 188 6.69 -14.01 8.67
C TYR A 188 6.21 -14.76 7.43
N TYR A 189 6.78 -14.50 6.23
CA TYR A 189 6.22 -15.04 4.99
C TYR A 189 7.25 -15.53 3.96
N ILE A 190 8.57 -15.33 4.19
CA ILE A 190 9.59 -15.77 3.21
C ILE A 190 9.74 -17.29 3.21
N SER A 191 9.71 -17.94 4.38
CA SER A 191 9.83 -19.39 4.50
C SER A 191 8.58 -20.09 3.94
N ASN A 192 8.81 -21.19 3.22
CA ASN A 192 7.72 -22.08 2.79
C ASN A 192 7.35 -23.12 3.85
N GLU A 193 8.11 -23.26 4.92
CA GLU A 193 7.90 -24.24 5.98
C GLU A 193 7.28 -23.64 7.24
N MET A 194 7.39 -22.32 7.45
CA MET A 194 6.93 -21.67 8.67
C MET A 194 6.44 -20.24 8.40
N GLY A 195 5.68 -19.68 9.34
CA GLY A 195 5.12 -18.34 9.21
C GLY A 195 3.71 -18.34 8.62
N PHE A 196 3.51 -17.56 7.59
CA PHE A 196 2.23 -17.42 6.87
C PHE A 196 2.44 -17.66 5.38
N SER A 197 1.45 -18.23 4.72
CA SER A 197 1.38 -18.24 3.26
C SER A 197 1.26 -16.80 2.72
N LYS A 198 1.66 -16.57 1.49
CA LYS A 198 1.48 -15.27 0.83
C LYS A 198 0.01 -14.88 0.77
N TYR A 199 -0.87 -15.86 0.52
CA TYR A 199 -2.32 -15.71 0.55
C TYR A 199 -2.83 -15.18 1.89
N ALA A 200 -2.43 -15.82 3.00
CA ALA A 200 -2.88 -15.43 4.34
C ALA A 200 -2.29 -14.08 4.78
N PHE A 201 -0.99 -13.85 4.52
CA PHE A 201 -0.27 -12.68 4.99
C PHE A 201 -0.67 -11.40 4.25
N PHE A 202 -0.45 -11.37 2.94
CA PHE A 202 -0.70 -10.16 2.12
C PHE A 202 -2.18 -9.95 1.81
N GLY A 203 -2.96 -11.02 1.78
CA GLY A 203 -4.40 -10.95 1.54
C GLY A 203 -5.19 -10.82 2.83
N GLN A 204 -5.31 -11.91 3.58
CA GLN A 204 -6.27 -12.00 4.67
C GLN A 204 -5.88 -11.16 5.90
N LEU A 205 -4.62 -11.25 6.36
CA LEU A 205 -4.16 -10.48 7.52
C LEU A 205 -4.13 -8.96 7.23
N ALA A 206 -3.68 -8.57 6.05
CA ALA A 206 -3.70 -7.16 5.65
C ALA A 206 -5.13 -6.59 5.68
N ARG A 207 -6.13 -7.36 5.20
CA ARG A 207 -7.55 -7.00 5.23
C ARG A 207 -8.09 -6.92 6.65
N LEU A 208 -7.77 -7.88 7.51
CA LEU A 208 -8.19 -7.84 8.93
C LEU A 208 -7.63 -6.61 9.65
N ALA A 209 -6.45 -6.17 9.28
CA ALA A 209 -5.81 -4.99 9.83
C ALA A 209 -6.23 -3.67 9.11
N GLY A 210 -7.18 -3.72 8.18
CA GLY A 210 -7.80 -2.53 7.60
C GLY A 210 -7.10 -1.94 6.38
N ALA A 211 -6.20 -2.69 5.70
CA ALA A 211 -5.59 -2.23 4.46
C ALA A 211 -6.59 -2.19 3.31
N ASP A 212 -6.57 -1.15 2.48
CA ASP A 212 -7.31 -1.04 1.22
C ASP A 212 -6.47 -1.51 0.02
N ALA A 213 -5.15 -1.55 0.17
CA ALA A 213 -4.22 -2.17 -0.76
C ALA A 213 -3.02 -2.79 -0.05
N SER A 214 -2.51 -3.90 -0.57
CA SER A 214 -1.39 -4.66 0.00
C SER A 214 -0.22 -4.68 -0.97
N ILE A 215 0.88 -4.00 -0.59
CA ILE A 215 2.10 -3.96 -1.39
C ILE A 215 2.88 -5.25 -1.21
N PHE A 216 3.28 -5.86 -2.31
CA PHE A 216 4.10 -7.08 -2.32
C PHE A 216 5.20 -7.04 -3.38
N PRO A 217 6.31 -7.78 -3.17
CA PRO A 217 7.33 -7.96 -4.19
C PRO A 217 6.81 -8.75 -5.38
N ASN A 218 6.91 -8.19 -6.60
CA ASN A 218 6.48 -8.86 -7.82
C ASN A 218 7.51 -9.89 -8.28
N PHE A 219 7.05 -10.93 -8.98
CA PHE A 219 7.91 -11.88 -9.68
C PHE A 219 8.72 -11.20 -10.79
N GLY A 220 9.85 -11.77 -11.17
CA GLY A 220 10.75 -11.19 -12.18
C GLY A 220 11.50 -9.93 -11.72
N GLY A 221 11.17 -9.37 -10.55
CA GLY A 221 11.80 -8.21 -9.97
C GLY A 221 13.06 -8.55 -9.14
N ARG A 222 13.45 -7.63 -8.25
CA ARG A 222 14.66 -7.79 -7.41
C ARG A 222 14.49 -8.71 -6.20
N PHE A 223 13.29 -9.24 -5.96
CA PHE A 223 12.97 -10.17 -4.90
C PHE A 223 12.59 -11.54 -5.48
N SER A 224 12.83 -12.60 -4.72
CA SER A 224 12.68 -13.99 -5.21
C SER A 224 11.24 -14.52 -5.07
N PHE A 225 10.22 -13.71 -5.42
CA PHE A 225 8.85 -14.22 -5.47
C PHE A 225 8.60 -14.91 -6.82
N SER A 226 7.94 -16.07 -6.78
CA SER A 226 7.46 -16.73 -8.00
C SER A 226 6.15 -16.11 -8.50
N LYS A 227 5.77 -16.43 -9.72
CA LYS A 227 4.51 -16.01 -10.31
C LYS A 227 3.33 -16.58 -9.52
N GLU A 228 3.41 -17.85 -9.16
CA GLU A 228 2.39 -18.57 -8.38
C GLU A 228 2.19 -17.93 -7.00
N GLU A 229 3.27 -17.54 -6.33
CA GLU A 229 3.21 -16.82 -5.05
C GLU A 229 2.53 -15.46 -5.18
N CYS A 230 2.74 -14.77 -6.30
CA CYS A 230 2.06 -13.50 -6.58
C CYS A 230 0.57 -13.71 -6.89
N GLU A 231 0.21 -14.77 -7.62
CA GLU A 231 -1.17 -15.15 -7.88
C GLU A 231 -1.90 -15.54 -6.58
N GLU A 232 -1.24 -16.24 -5.65
CA GLU A 232 -1.78 -16.50 -4.30
C GLU A 232 -2.11 -15.22 -3.53
N ILE A 233 -1.28 -14.18 -3.65
CA ILE A 233 -1.55 -12.87 -3.03
C ILE A 233 -2.82 -12.26 -3.62
N VAL A 234 -2.97 -12.27 -4.94
CA VAL A 234 -4.16 -11.75 -5.63
C VAL A 234 -5.42 -12.47 -5.15
N LEU A 235 -5.35 -13.81 -5.06
CA LEU A 235 -6.45 -14.62 -4.54
C LEU A 235 -6.78 -14.27 -3.08
N GLY A 236 -5.78 -14.08 -2.22
CA GLY A 236 -5.98 -13.68 -0.83
C GLY A 236 -6.60 -12.29 -0.68
N CYS A 237 -6.21 -11.34 -1.53
CA CYS A 237 -6.79 -10.00 -1.57
C CYS A 237 -8.27 -9.99 -1.97
N SER A 238 -8.71 -11.00 -2.75
CA SER A 238 -10.06 -11.10 -3.32
C SER A 238 -10.93 -12.17 -2.67
N ALA A 239 -10.38 -12.98 -1.75
CA ALA A 239 -11.09 -14.09 -1.14
C ALA A 239 -12.33 -13.65 -0.35
N GLN A 240 -13.37 -14.49 -0.34
CA GLN A 240 -14.53 -14.26 0.53
C GLN A 240 -14.13 -14.37 2.00
N MET A 241 -14.42 -13.33 2.80
CA MET A 241 -14.11 -13.26 4.23
C MET A 241 -15.26 -12.58 5.00
N GLY A 242 -16.46 -13.20 5.05
CA GLY A 242 -17.63 -12.59 5.65
C GLY A 242 -17.93 -11.22 5.01
N ASN A 243 -18.05 -10.18 5.83
CA ASN A 243 -18.32 -8.80 5.39
C ASN A 243 -17.04 -7.99 5.09
N ILE A 244 -15.85 -8.60 5.25
CA ILE A 244 -14.57 -7.90 5.04
C ILE A 244 -14.33 -7.71 3.55
N GLN A 245 -14.24 -6.46 3.12
CA GLN A 245 -14.09 -6.08 1.73
C GLN A 245 -12.82 -6.64 1.08
N THR A 246 -12.85 -6.81 -0.24
CA THR A 246 -11.69 -7.10 -1.08
C THR A 246 -10.80 -5.85 -1.18
N ILE A 247 -9.50 -6.08 -1.40
CA ILE A 247 -8.50 -5.02 -1.49
C ILE A 247 -7.71 -5.11 -2.80
N PHE A 248 -6.97 -4.06 -3.13
CA PHE A 248 -6.01 -4.13 -4.23
C PHE A 248 -4.75 -4.92 -3.85
N PRO A 249 -4.32 -5.90 -4.64
CA PRO A 249 -2.93 -6.30 -4.69
C PRO A 249 -2.11 -5.17 -5.32
N ALA A 250 -0.94 -4.83 -4.76
CA ALA A 250 -0.10 -3.76 -5.24
C ALA A 250 1.32 -4.28 -5.55
N ALA A 251 1.55 -4.59 -6.82
CA ALA A 251 2.79 -5.20 -7.30
C ALA A 251 3.92 -4.17 -7.36
N ALA A 252 5.07 -4.48 -6.72
CA ALA A 252 6.22 -3.60 -6.58
C ALA A 252 7.55 -4.35 -6.73
N GLY A 253 8.67 -3.64 -6.72
CA GLY A 253 9.96 -4.30 -6.52
C GLY A 253 10.81 -4.48 -7.79
N GLY A 254 10.78 -3.52 -8.70
CA GLY A 254 11.70 -3.51 -9.83
C GLY A 254 11.02 -3.41 -11.20
N LEU A 255 9.72 -3.21 -11.23
CA LEU A 255 8.94 -3.07 -12.46
C LEU A 255 9.54 -2.03 -13.42
N THR A 256 9.54 -2.38 -14.70
CA THR A 256 9.96 -1.56 -15.83
C THR A 256 8.86 -1.48 -16.89
N PHE A 257 9.03 -0.61 -17.88
CA PHE A 257 8.09 -0.51 -19.00
C PHE A 257 8.00 -1.81 -19.82
N GLN A 258 9.09 -2.56 -19.88
CA GLN A 258 9.17 -3.82 -20.63
C GLN A 258 8.32 -4.93 -19.98
N ASP A 259 8.12 -4.86 -18.67
CA ASP A 259 7.36 -5.86 -17.92
C ASP A 259 5.84 -5.66 -18.07
N MET A 260 5.38 -4.46 -18.43
CA MET A 260 3.95 -4.10 -18.38
C MET A 260 3.03 -5.01 -19.20
N PRO A 261 3.38 -5.47 -20.42
CA PRO A 261 2.50 -6.39 -21.17
C PRO A 261 2.27 -7.71 -20.45
N GLU A 262 3.31 -8.30 -19.86
CA GLU A 262 3.18 -9.53 -19.08
C GLU A 262 2.41 -9.29 -17.78
N MET A 263 2.71 -8.20 -17.09
CA MET A 263 2.03 -7.85 -15.84
C MET A 263 0.51 -7.65 -16.05
N ARG A 264 0.11 -7.00 -17.13
CA ARG A 264 -1.31 -6.86 -17.49
C ARG A 264 -1.98 -8.20 -17.76
N ALA A 265 -1.30 -9.10 -18.45
CA ALA A 265 -1.83 -10.43 -18.73
C ALA A 265 -2.04 -11.27 -17.47
N VAL A 266 -1.21 -11.07 -16.44
CA VAL A 266 -1.28 -11.81 -15.16
C VAL A 266 -2.31 -11.20 -14.20
N TYR A 267 -2.32 -9.87 -14.04
CA TYR A 267 -3.07 -9.20 -12.97
C TYR A 267 -4.36 -8.55 -13.44
N ASP A 268 -4.57 -8.43 -14.74
CA ASP A 268 -5.70 -7.68 -15.32
C ASP A 268 -5.77 -6.24 -14.77
N ARG A 269 -6.96 -5.70 -14.64
CA ARG A 269 -7.17 -4.31 -14.17
C ARG A 269 -7.19 -4.13 -12.65
N ASP A 270 -7.40 -5.22 -11.90
CA ASP A 270 -7.64 -5.13 -10.45
C ASP A 270 -6.33 -5.22 -9.63
N VAL A 271 -5.33 -4.45 -10.05
CA VAL A 271 -4.00 -4.34 -9.44
C VAL A 271 -3.55 -2.88 -9.39
N ILE A 272 -2.65 -2.58 -8.45
CA ILE A 272 -1.85 -1.34 -8.46
C ILE A 272 -0.44 -1.68 -8.90
N PHE A 273 0.06 -1.06 -9.97
CA PHE A 273 1.47 -1.18 -10.35
C PHE A 273 2.29 -0.08 -9.69
N ILE A 274 3.30 -0.49 -8.89
CA ILE A 274 4.20 0.46 -8.22
C ILE A 274 5.52 0.47 -8.95
N MET A 275 5.72 1.45 -9.82
CA MET A 275 6.94 1.65 -10.59
C MET A 275 7.72 2.85 -10.07
N GLY A 276 8.90 2.62 -9.51
CA GLY A 276 9.79 3.69 -9.04
C GLY A 276 11.00 3.84 -9.96
N GLY A 277 12.06 3.05 -9.73
CA GLY A 277 13.30 3.14 -10.52
C GLY A 277 13.10 2.94 -12.04
N GLY A 278 12.07 2.20 -12.45
CA GLY A 278 11.69 2.05 -13.85
C GLY A 278 11.35 3.39 -14.51
N LEU A 279 10.53 4.21 -13.84
CA LEU A 279 10.18 5.56 -14.32
C LEU A 279 11.42 6.46 -14.47
N HIS A 280 12.29 6.49 -13.47
CA HIS A 280 13.47 7.35 -13.49
C HIS A 280 14.55 6.95 -14.52
N ARG A 281 14.60 5.68 -14.91
CA ARG A 281 15.57 5.18 -15.91
C ARG A 281 15.11 5.35 -17.34
N GLU A 282 13.83 5.57 -17.58
CA GLU A 282 13.27 5.67 -18.94
C GLU A 282 13.82 6.90 -19.69
N SER A 283 13.71 8.07 -19.06
CA SER A 283 14.30 9.33 -19.57
C SER A 283 14.46 10.34 -18.42
N PRO A 284 15.15 11.48 -18.65
CA PRO A 284 15.20 12.57 -17.67
C PRO A 284 13.87 13.28 -17.43
N ASP A 285 12.93 13.20 -18.37
CA ASP A 285 11.61 13.83 -18.27
C ASP A 285 10.62 12.92 -17.51
N LEU A 286 10.52 13.14 -16.21
CA LEU A 286 9.67 12.32 -15.32
C LEU A 286 8.18 12.45 -15.65
N VAL A 287 7.74 13.63 -16.08
CA VAL A 287 6.33 13.87 -16.47
C VAL A 287 5.99 13.05 -17.72
N ALA A 288 6.86 13.09 -18.74
CA ALA A 288 6.68 12.30 -19.96
C ALA A 288 6.71 10.79 -19.69
N ASN A 289 7.60 10.33 -18.79
CA ASN A 289 7.68 8.93 -18.41
C ASN A 289 6.40 8.43 -17.72
N CYS A 290 5.85 9.24 -16.82
CA CYS A 290 4.57 8.91 -16.15
C CYS A 290 3.41 8.88 -17.16
N ARG A 291 3.35 9.83 -18.08
CA ARG A 291 2.33 9.87 -19.14
C ARG A 291 2.42 8.64 -20.03
N LYS A 292 3.61 8.27 -20.48
CA LYS A 292 3.85 7.05 -21.26
C LYS A 292 3.35 5.80 -20.53
N LEU A 293 3.65 5.66 -19.22
CA LEU A 293 3.16 4.53 -18.44
C LEU A 293 1.63 4.49 -18.37
N ARG A 294 1.01 5.66 -18.19
CA ARG A 294 -0.44 5.77 -18.16
C ARG A 294 -1.07 5.36 -19.50
N GLU A 295 -0.57 5.89 -20.59
CA GLU A 295 -1.03 5.57 -21.96
C GLU A 295 -0.94 4.06 -22.24
N MET A 296 0.18 3.41 -21.92
CA MET A 296 0.34 1.96 -22.06
C MET A 296 -0.70 1.13 -21.28
N LEU A 297 -1.25 1.66 -20.21
CA LEU A 297 -2.25 0.97 -19.38
C LEU A 297 -3.70 1.36 -19.75
N GLU A 298 -3.90 2.44 -20.50
CA GLU A 298 -5.19 2.86 -21.07
C GLU A 298 -5.48 2.17 -22.42
N GLU A 299 -4.45 1.75 -23.15
CA GLU A 299 -4.61 0.96 -24.39
C GLU A 299 -5.14 -0.44 -24.05
N ASN A 300 -6.25 -0.83 -24.73
CA ASN A 300 -6.93 -2.13 -24.56
C ASN A 300 -6.17 -3.27 -25.24
#